data_de0a1096d99c2d092c19e90fe31d2ea4
#
_entry.id   de0a1096d99c2d092c19e90fe31d2ea4
#
_cell.length_a   1.000
_cell.length_b   1.000
_cell.length_c   1.000
_cell.angle_alpha   90.00
_cell.angle_beta   90.00
_cell.angle_gamma   90.00
#
_symmetry.space_group_name_H-M   'P 1'
#
loop_
_entity.id
_entity.type
_entity.pdbx_description
1 polymer ?
#
loop_
_entity_poly.entity_id
_entity_poly.type
_entity_poly.pdbx_seq_one_letter_code
_entity_poly.pdbx_strand_id
1 'polypeptide(L)'
;MLLAPAGPGAWSQATGPIKIVVPYTPGSGPDILSRLMAEQIGRAQGPTVVVENRPGGGTVIGTEAVERAEPDGRTVLLVANSFVINPPLQRASYNPSTSFEPVWYLAATPMVLVVLGTSPYRTLNDLIAAR
;
A
#
# COMPACT_ATOMS: atom_id res chain seq x y z
N MET A 1 -5.83 -9.18 50.96
CA MET A 1 -6.27 -8.40 49.77
C MET A 1 -5.28 -8.71 48.66
N LEU A 2 -5.58 -9.75 47.86
CA LEU A 2 -4.71 -10.19 46.77
C LEU A 2 -5.10 -9.42 45.51
N LEU A 3 -4.18 -8.59 44.98
CA LEU A 3 -4.31 -8.06 43.62
C LEU A 3 -4.05 -9.19 42.62
N ALA A 4 -5.04 -9.54 41.83
CA ALA A 4 -4.84 -10.38 40.66
C ALA A 4 -4.01 -9.62 39.61
N PRO A 5 -3.01 -10.26 38.96
CA PRO A 5 -2.30 -9.62 37.86
C PRO A 5 -3.28 -9.41 36.69
N ALA A 6 -3.35 -8.19 36.18
CA ALA A 6 -4.03 -7.92 34.93
C ALA A 6 -3.32 -8.73 33.83
N GLY A 7 -3.97 -9.75 33.29
CA GLY A 7 -3.48 -10.50 32.16
C GLY A 7 -3.28 -9.59 30.95
N PRO A 8 -2.41 -9.98 29.97
CA PRO A 8 -2.22 -9.24 28.76
C PRO A 8 -3.59 -9.03 28.10
N GLY A 9 -3.92 -7.77 27.83
CA GLY A 9 -5.21 -7.40 27.28
C GLY A 9 -5.55 -8.31 26.10
N ALA A 10 -6.68 -9.00 26.19
CA ALA A 10 -7.22 -9.78 25.07
C ALA A 10 -7.44 -8.78 23.93
N TRP A 11 -6.55 -8.79 22.97
CA TRP A 11 -6.77 -8.16 21.67
C TRP A 11 -8.04 -8.80 21.15
N SER A 12 -9.15 -8.09 21.25
CA SER A 12 -10.41 -8.53 20.67
C SER A 12 -10.13 -8.83 19.20
N GLN A 13 -10.04 -10.12 18.85
CA GLN A 13 -9.97 -10.52 17.45
C GLN A 13 -11.30 -10.12 16.84
N ALA A 14 -11.29 -8.95 16.25
CA ALA A 14 -12.45 -8.42 15.56
C ALA A 14 -12.86 -9.43 14.49
N THR A 15 -13.99 -10.10 14.72
CA THR A 15 -14.52 -11.14 13.81
C THR A 15 -15.05 -10.49 12.54
N GLY A 16 -14.38 -10.71 11.40
CA GLY A 16 -14.83 -10.23 10.09
C GLY A 16 -13.70 -10.18 9.06
N PRO A 17 -14.03 -9.95 7.80
CA PRO A 17 -13.03 -9.92 6.73
C PRO A 17 -12.05 -8.76 6.87
N ILE A 18 -10.82 -9.00 6.46
CA ILE A 18 -9.82 -7.94 6.25
C ILE A 18 -10.00 -7.42 4.83
N LYS A 19 -10.04 -6.11 4.68
CA LYS A 19 -10.09 -5.44 3.39
C LYS A 19 -8.71 -4.91 3.03
N ILE A 20 -8.16 -5.32 1.89
CA ILE A 20 -6.97 -4.71 1.31
C ILE A 20 -7.42 -3.73 0.22
N VAL A 21 -7.26 -2.44 0.48
CA VAL A 21 -7.50 -1.39 -0.51
C VAL A 21 -6.26 -1.22 -1.36
N VAL A 22 -6.44 -1.34 -2.67
CA VAL A 22 -5.38 -1.21 -3.68
C VAL A 22 -5.72 0.01 -4.55
N PRO A 23 -5.00 1.14 -4.41
CA PRO A 23 -5.30 2.37 -5.14
C PRO A 23 -4.80 2.35 -6.59
N TYR A 24 -4.76 1.16 -7.19
CA TYR A 24 -4.35 0.91 -8.57
C TYR A 24 -5.44 0.15 -9.32
N THR A 25 -5.37 0.17 -10.65
CA THR A 25 -6.28 -0.59 -11.49
C THR A 25 -6.14 -2.09 -11.28
N PRO A 26 -7.23 -2.86 -11.44
CA PRO A 26 -7.16 -4.32 -11.48
C PRO A 26 -6.13 -4.81 -12.50
N GLY A 27 -5.41 -5.89 -12.17
CA GLY A 27 -4.34 -6.46 -13.01
C GLY A 27 -2.98 -5.75 -12.88
N SER A 28 -2.87 -4.68 -12.11
CA SER A 28 -1.58 -4.06 -11.78
C SER A 28 -0.74 -4.94 -10.86
N GLY A 29 0.58 -4.69 -10.77
CA GLY A 29 1.46 -5.43 -9.88
C GLY A 29 0.98 -5.46 -8.42
N PRO A 30 0.62 -4.31 -7.81
CA PRO A 30 0.03 -4.27 -6.47
C PRO A 30 -1.27 -5.08 -6.34
N ASP A 31 -2.13 -5.07 -7.34
CA ASP A 31 -3.37 -5.86 -7.33
C ASP A 31 -3.09 -7.37 -7.34
N ILE A 32 -2.19 -7.81 -8.22
CA ILE A 32 -1.79 -9.22 -8.31
C ILE A 32 -1.18 -9.69 -6.97
N LEU A 33 -0.28 -8.91 -6.38
CA LEU A 33 0.33 -9.23 -5.09
C LEU A 33 -0.73 -9.32 -3.97
N SER A 34 -1.67 -8.38 -3.94
CA SER A 34 -2.77 -8.40 -2.94
C SER A 34 -3.62 -9.66 -3.05
N ARG A 35 -3.95 -10.09 -4.27
CA ARG A 35 -4.76 -11.30 -4.49
C ARG A 35 -4.00 -12.57 -4.13
N LEU A 36 -2.70 -12.64 -4.45
CA LEU A 36 -1.85 -13.75 -4.02
C LEU A 36 -1.75 -13.83 -2.49
N MET A 37 -1.59 -12.68 -1.81
CA MET A 37 -1.62 -12.64 -0.34
C MET A 37 -2.96 -13.13 0.21
N ALA A 38 -4.08 -12.63 -0.32
CA ALA A 38 -5.42 -13.03 0.10
C ALA A 38 -5.62 -14.55 -0.05
N GLU A 39 -5.15 -15.12 -1.15
CA GLU A 39 -5.21 -16.57 -1.40
C GLU A 39 -4.36 -17.37 -0.39
N GLN A 40 -3.12 -16.92 -0.12
CA GLN A 40 -2.23 -17.60 0.82
C GLN A 40 -2.76 -17.54 2.26
N ILE A 41 -3.31 -16.39 2.67
CA ILE A 41 -3.96 -16.23 3.97
C ILE A 41 -5.16 -17.19 4.09
N GLY A 42 -5.99 -17.28 3.05
CA GLY A 42 -7.13 -18.20 3.02
C GLY A 42 -6.70 -19.67 3.10
N ARG A 43 -5.63 -20.06 2.38
CA ARG A 43 -5.07 -21.43 2.45
C ARG A 43 -4.53 -21.77 3.84
N ALA A 44 -3.98 -20.79 4.54
CA ALA A 44 -3.49 -20.95 5.91
C ALA A 44 -4.61 -20.91 6.97
N GLN A 45 -5.88 -21.02 6.58
CA GLN A 45 -7.07 -20.92 7.44
C GLN A 45 -7.11 -19.59 8.24
N GLY A 46 -6.53 -18.55 7.68
CA GLY A 46 -6.61 -17.19 8.20
C GLY A 46 -7.98 -16.54 7.95
N PRO A 47 -8.14 -15.28 8.34
CA PRO A 47 -9.37 -14.52 8.10
C PRO A 47 -9.63 -14.35 6.60
N THR A 48 -10.90 -14.19 6.24
CA THR A 48 -11.28 -13.83 4.86
C THR A 48 -10.66 -12.49 4.50
N VAL A 49 -9.95 -12.43 3.37
CA VAL A 49 -9.35 -11.22 2.84
C VAL A 49 -10.08 -10.82 1.56
N VAL A 50 -10.54 -9.56 1.51
CA VAL A 50 -11.20 -8.97 0.34
C VAL A 50 -10.30 -7.91 -0.26
N VAL A 51 -9.98 -8.05 -1.55
CA VAL A 51 -9.19 -7.05 -2.29
C VAL A 51 -10.13 -6.09 -2.99
N GLU A 52 -10.00 -4.79 -2.70
CA GLU A 52 -10.79 -3.71 -3.25
C GLU A 52 -9.92 -2.73 -4.03
N ASN A 53 -10.12 -2.63 -5.34
CA ASN A 53 -9.41 -1.65 -6.16
C ASN A 53 -10.11 -0.28 -6.08
N ARG A 54 -9.36 0.78 -5.70
CA ARG A 54 -9.83 2.17 -5.69
C ARG A 54 -8.84 3.09 -6.41
N PRO A 55 -8.74 2.97 -7.74
CA PRO A 55 -7.85 3.83 -8.52
C PRO A 55 -8.35 5.28 -8.59
N GLY A 56 -7.46 6.19 -8.95
CA GLY A 56 -7.79 7.58 -9.21
C GLY A 56 -6.89 8.58 -8.47
N GLY A 57 -6.75 9.78 -9.03
CA GLY A 57 -5.91 10.84 -8.49
C GLY A 57 -4.44 10.46 -8.31
N GLY A 58 -3.89 9.57 -9.14
CA GLY A 58 -2.53 9.07 -8.95
C GLY A 58 -2.37 8.27 -7.64
N THR A 59 -3.38 7.51 -7.25
CA THR A 59 -3.51 6.71 -6.01
C THR A 59 -4.08 7.46 -4.80
N VAL A 60 -4.26 8.76 -4.88
CA VAL A 60 -4.74 9.59 -3.74
C VAL A 60 -6.11 9.16 -3.26
N ILE A 61 -7.07 8.90 -4.17
CA ILE A 61 -8.46 8.57 -3.80
C ILE A 61 -8.52 7.33 -2.90
N GLY A 62 -7.84 6.25 -3.27
CA GLY A 62 -7.82 5.03 -2.48
C GLY A 62 -7.05 5.18 -1.17
N THR A 63 -5.95 5.93 -1.18
CA THR A 63 -5.12 6.18 0.01
C THR A 63 -5.90 6.99 1.06
N GLU A 64 -6.54 8.09 0.65
CA GLU A 64 -7.36 8.91 1.56
C GLU A 64 -8.61 8.18 2.06
N ALA A 65 -9.13 7.23 1.28
CA ALA A 65 -10.25 6.39 1.75
C ALA A 65 -9.82 5.49 2.93
N VAL A 66 -8.57 5.00 2.93
CA VAL A 66 -8.04 4.22 4.06
C VAL A 66 -7.67 5.11 5.23
N GLU A 67 -7.11 6.31 4.99
CA GLU A 67 -6.84 7.28 6.06
C GLU A 67 -8.10 7.61 6.88
N ARG A 68 -9.26 7.65 6.22
CA ARG A 68 -10.55 7.94 6.85
C ARG A 68 -11.29 6.70 7.38
N ALA A 69 -10.73 5.51 7.21
CA ALA A 69 -11.33 4.28 7.71
C ALA A 69 -11.15 4.14 9.23
N GLU A 70 -11.99 3.31 9.84
CA GLU A 70 -11.84 2.97 11.26
C GLU A 70 -10.47 2.31 11.52
N PRO A 71 -9.72 2.73 12.55
CA PRO A 71 -8.39 2.21 12.85
C PRO A 71 -8.45 0.87 13.61
N ASP A 72 -9.32 -0.03 13.20
CA ASP A 72 -9.56 -1.34 13.82
C ASP A 72 -8.66 -2.46 13.28
N GLY A 73 -7.73 -2.12 12.35
CA GLY A 73 -6.83 -3.07 11.71
C GLY A 73 -7.46 -3.91 10.61
N ARG A 74 -8.71 -3.67 10.24
CA ARG A 74 -9.42 -4.44 9.20
C ARG A 74 -9.30 -3.83 7.81
N THR A 75 -8.99 -2.55 7.72
CA THR A 75 -8.76 -1.88 6.44
C THR A 75 -7.27 -1.62 6.29
N VAL A 76 -6.66 -2.31 5.36
CA VAL A 76 -5.22 -2.26 5.07
C VAL A 76 -5.01 -1.62 3.70
N LEU A 77 -4.01 -0.76 3.58
CA LEU A 77 -3.63 -0.13 2.33
C LEU A 77 -2.41 -0.84 1.73
N LEU A 78 -2.47 -1.25 0.47
CA LEU A 78 -1.31 -1.72 -0.26
C LEU A 78 -0.88 -0.68 -1.29
N VAL A 79 0.27 -0.07 -1.07
CA VAL A 79 0.79 1.05 -1.88
C VAL A 79 2.23 0.81 -2.34
N ALA A 80 2.64 1.59 -3.32
CA ALA A 80 4.01 1.68 -3.81
C ALA A 80 4.53 3.13 -3.65
N ASN A 81 5.56 3.49 -4.40
CA ASN A 81 6.27 4.78 -4.33
C ASN A 81 5.38 6.04 -4.43
N SER A 82 4.24 5.98 -5.13
CA SER A 82 3.29 7.11 -5.21
C SER A 82 2.82 7.58 -3.83
N PHE A 83 2.78 6.71 -2.84
CA PHE A 83 2.39 7.02 -1.47
C PHE A 83 3.27 8.11 -0.83
N VAL A 84 4.57 8.07 -1.09
CA VAL A 84 5.52 9.07 -0.55
C VAL A 84 5.80 10.21 -1.54
N ILE A 85 5.49 10.04 -2.83
CA ILE A 85 5.75 11.05 -3.86
C ILE A 85 4.62 12.10 -3.93
N ASN A 86 3.37 11.69 -3.76
CA ASN A 86 2.21 12.57 -3.92
C ASN A 86 2.15 13.74 -2.93
N PRO A 87 2.40 13.56 -1.62
CA PRO A 87 2.32 14.67 -0.66
C PRO A 87 3.28 15.83 -0.95
N PRO A 88 4.59 15.63 -1.17
CA PRO A 88 5.49 16.75 -1.50
C PRO A 88 5.17 17.43 -2.84
N LEU A 89 4.45 16.76 -3.74
CA LEU A 89 3.94 17.37 -4.98
C LEU A 89 2.60 18.09 -4.78
N GLN A 90 2.14 18.25 -3.53
CA GLN A 90 0.85 18.87 -3.17
C GLN A 90 -0.36 18.23 -3.87
N ARG A 91 -0.28 16.93 -4.15
CA ARG A 91 -1.34 16.16 -4.79
C ARG A 91 -2.22 15.38 -3.81
N ALA A 92 -1.82 15.35 -2.53
CA ALA A 92 -2.50 14.60 -1.48
C ALA A 92 -2.41 15.35 -0.15
N SER A 93 -3.42 15.20 0.70
CA SER A 93 -3.51 15.83 2.02
C SER A 93 -2.98 14.95 3.15
N TYR A 94 -2.84 13.64 2.94
CA TYR A 94 -2.34 12.72 3.96
C TYR A 94 -0.83 12.88 4.21
N ASN A 95 -0.41 12.52 5.41
CA ASN A 95 1.01 12.46 5.78
C ASN A 95 1.47 10.99 5.89
N PRO A 96 2.41 10.53 5.03
CA PRO A 96 2.84 9.13 5.04
C PRO A 96 3.44 8.66 6.37
N SER A 97 4.00 9.58 7.16
CA SER A 97 4.70 9.24 8.40
C SER A 97 3.81 9.28 9.64
N THR A 98 2.66 9.94 9.58
CA THR A 98 1.79 10.15 10.75
C THR A 98 0.35 9.70 10.58
N SER A 99 -0.14 9.58 9.34
CA SER A 99 -1.52 9.16 9.07
C SER A 99 -1.67 7.64 8.99
N PHE A 100 -0.57 6.87 8.93
CA PHE A 100 -0.61 5.42 8.74
C PHE A 100 0.41 4.71 9.61
N GLU A 101 0.07 3.50 10.03
CA GLU A 101 1.00 2.59 10.72
C GLU A 101 1.51 1.54 9.72
N PRO A 102 2.84 1.47 9.45
CA PRO A 102 3.38 0.47 8.54
C PRO A 102 3.33 -0.92 9.16
N VAL A 103 2.68 -1.86 8.46
CA VAL A 103 2.50 -3.23 8.93
C VAL A 103 3.58 -4.16 8.36
N TRP A 104 3.85 -4.06 7.07
CA TRP A 104 4.80 -4.96 6.41
C TRP A 104 5.34 -4.36 5.10
N TYR A 105 6.64 -4.63 4.87
CA TYR A 105 7.31 -4.35 3.59
C TYR A 105 7.26 -5.59 2.70
N LEU A 106 6.43 -5.55 1.66
CA LEU A 106 6.11 -6.72 0.86
C LEU A 106 7.13 -7.01 -0.24
N ALA A 107 7.56 -5.98 -0.98
CA ALA A 107 8.47 -6.15 -2.12
C ALA A 107 9.20 -4.86 -2.47
N ALA A 108 10.38 -5.00 -3.10
CA ALA A 108 11.08 -3.93 -3.80
C ALA A 108 10.97 -4.10 -5.31
N THR A 109 10.74 -3.00 -6.01
CA THR A 109 10.71 -2.99 -7.47
C THR A 109 11.79 -2.04 -7.98
N PRO A 110 12.79 -2.51 -8.74
CA PRO A 110 13.77 -1.62 -9.35
C PRO A 110 13.09 -0.77 -10.43
N MET A 111 13.48 0.50 -10.51
CA MET A 111 13.07 1.39 -11.58
C MET A 111 14.23 1.62 -12.54
N VAL A 112 13.94 1.63 -13.83
CA VAL A 112 14.93 1.86 -14.88
C VAL A 112 14.47 2.99 -15.80
N LEU A 113 15.40 3.80 -16.23
CA LEU A 113 15.19 4.77 -17.29
C LEU A 113 15.56 4.13 -18.63
N VAL A 114 14.65 4.14 -19.57
CA VAL A 114 14.85 3.52 -20.88
C VAL A 114 14.63 4.53 -22.00
N VAL A 115 15.34 4.34 -23.09
CA VAL A 115 15.17 5.07 -24.34
C VAL A 115 15.02 4.08 -25.50
N LEU A 116 14.51 4.54 -26.63
CA LEU A 116 14.49 3.72 -27.85
C LEU A 116 15.91 3.30 -28.23
N GLY A 117 16.07 2.06 -28.76
CA GLY A 117 17.37 1.56 -29.21
C GLY A 117 18.07 2.43 -30.26
N THR A 118 17.30 3.21 -31.00
CA THR A 118 17.79 4.18 -32.02
C THR A 118 18.04 5.58 -31.45
N SER A 119 17.77 5.81 -30.15
CA SER A 119 18.00 7.12 -29.53
C SER A 119 19.46 7.52 -29.56
N PRO A 120 19.79 8.80 -29.82
CA PRO A 120 21.15 9.31 -29.67
C PRO A 120 21.62 9.36 -28.20
N TYR A 121 20.67 9.37 -27.23
CA TYR A 121 20.97 9.45 -25.81
C TYR A 121 21.30 8.06 -25.27
N ARG A 122 22.49 7.88 -24.70
CA ARG A 122 23.00 6.60 -24.17
C ARG A 122 23.25 6.64 -22.67
N THR A 123 23.36 7.86 -22.11
CA THR A 123 23.64 8.07 -20.69
C THR A 123 22.66 9.09 -20.09
N LEU A 124 22.57 9.13 -18.78
CA LEU A 124 21.80 10.16 -18.08
C LEU A 124 22.32 11.58 -18.40
N ASN A 125 23.63 11.74 -18.55
CA ASN A 125 24.24 13.02 -18.90
C ASN A 125 23.82 13.52 -20.28
N ASP A 126 23.65 12.63 -21.26
CA ASP A 126 23.15 12.99 -22.59
C ASP A 126 21.74 13.59 -22.49
N LEU A 127 20.88 12.99 -21.66
CA LEU A 127 19.51 13.49 -21.43
C LEU A 127 19.49 14.83 -20.70
N ILE A 128 20.38 15.03 -19.72
CA ILE A 128 20.48 16.29 -18.97
C ILE A 128 21.01 17.41 -19.88
N ALA A 129 21.97 17.10 -20.76
CA ALA A 129 22.58 18.06 -21.70
C ALA A 129 21.65 18.44 -22.86
N ALA A 130 20.60 17.67 -23.11
CA ALA A 130 19.62 17.90 -24.18
C ALA A 130 18.54 18.97 -23.87
N ARG A 131 18.77 19.79 -22.83
CA ARG A 131 17.88 20.89 -22.43
C ARG A 131 17.90 22.04 -23.43
#